data_13f0244055d8b12718d254f645672dc0
#
_entry.id   13f0244055d8b12718d254f645672dc0
#
_cell.length_a   1.000
_cell.length_b   1.000
_cell.length_c   1.000
_cell.angle_alpha   90.00
_cell.angle_beta   90.00
_cell.angle_gamma   90.00
#
_symmetry.space_group_name_H-M   'P 1'
#
loop_
_entity.id
_entity.type
_entity.pdbx_description
1 polymer ?
#
loop_
_entity_poly.entity_id
_entity_poly.type
_entity_poly.pdbx_seq_one_letter_code
_entity_poly.pdbx_strand_id
1 'polypeptide(L)'
;MKKTLITAAIAGIVAAAPAFADLTFTALSYRTGPYAANGIPFADGYQDYFTLLNERDGGIGGEAINLIECETGYNTEKGVECYEATKGEGALVYQPLSTGITYQLIPKATADGIPVHSMGYGRTSAKNGEVFRNIFNYPANYWDGASVAVKYLLGENGGSLAGKKIALVYHNSAYGKEPIRTLEEAAKKHGFELSLLPVDHPGQEQKSQWLQIRRDRPDYVLMWGWGVMNQVAIQEAVNIRFPMENFIGIWWSGSENDVLPAGPKANGYKALTFHGVGNEFPVLDEIKKYVVDAGKAAGAGDQVGTVLYNRGMYMAMLHSEAARTAQKMTGNSDVSQGDMIKAMEAFEMTEAKMVDLGLPNFGPSFKVTCQNHGGDGLVAVAQWDANAGSWNMISDYKQSDQSVVAKLIAEDSAAYAAENNITPNCN
;
A
#
# COMPACT_ATOMS: atom_id res chain seq x y z
N MET A 1 39.73 3.37 -76.64
CA MET A 1 38.79 4.17 -75.82
C MET A 1 38.37 3.30 -74.66
N LYS A 2 38.96 3.49 -73.50
CA LYS A 2 38.55 2.77 -72.24
C LYS A 2 37.60 3.67 -71.45
N LYS A 3 36.38 3.18 -71.26
CA LYS A 3 35.38 3.86 -70.39
C LYS A 3 35.59 3.39 -68.93
N THR A 4 35.96 4.32 -68.05
CA THR A 4 36.08 4.09 -66.63
C THR A 4 34.72 4.37 -66.03
N LEU A 5 34.11 3.35 -65.45
CA LEU A 5 32.88 3.47 -64.59
C LEU A 5 33.31 3.84 -63.16
N ILE A 6 32.86 5.01 -62.69
CA ILE A 6 33.02 5.45 -61.31
C ILE A 6 31.73 4.97 -60.53
N THR A 7 31.92 4.01 -59.65
CA THR A 7 30.88 3.56 -58.74
C THR A 7 30.92 4.43 -57.50
N ALA A 8 29.90 5.29 -57.30
CA ALA A 8 29.75 6.05 -56.09
C ALA A 8 29.14 5.15 -55.00
N ALA A 9 29.89 4.86 -53.95
CA ALA A 9 29.39 4.20 -52.75
C ALA A 9 28.66 5.23 -51.85
N ILE A 10 27.35 5.11 -51.73
CA ILE A 10 26.56 5.88 -50.78
C ILE A 10 26.70 5.15 -49.41
N ALA A 11 27.53 5.70 -48.51
CA ALA A 11 27.59 5.30 -47.14
C ALA A 11 26.32 5.81 -46.41
N GLY A 12 25.35 4.95 -46.19
CA GLY A 12 24.20 5.26 -45.35
C GLY A 12 24.67 5.42 -43.91
N ILE A 13 24.58 6.62 -43.36
CA ILE A 13 24.71 6.87 -41.92
C ILE A 13 23.43 6.29 -41.27
N VAL A 14 23.53 5.11 -40.71
CA VAL A 14 22.54 4.60 -39.78
C VAL A 14 22.73 5.43 -38.51
N ALA A 15 21.89 6.43 -38.31
CA ALA A 15 21.78 7.08 -37.02
C ALA A 15 21.29 6.02 -36.03
N ALA A 16 22.15 5.56 -35.14
CA ALA A 16 21.76 4.77 -34.00
C ALA A 16 20.80 5.68 -33.18
N ALA A 17 19.52 5.30 -33.12
CA ALA A 17 18.64 5.89 -32.16
C ALA A 17 19.28 5.74 -30.77
N PRO A 18 19.25 6.77 -29.91
CA PRO A 18 19.73 6.62 -28.55
C PRO A 18 18.95 5.44 -27.93
N ALA A 19 19.66 4.46 -27.40
CA ALA A 19 19.05 3.42 -26.57
C ALA A 19 18.64 4.14 -25.29
N PHE A 20 17.35 4.43 -25.17
CA PHE A 20 16.78 4.94 -23.93
C PHE A 20 16.91 3.83 -22.89
N ALA A 21 17.30 4.18 -21.68
CA ALA A 21 17.32 3.24 -20.57
C ALA A 21 15.89 3.14 -20.01
N ASP A 22 15.31 1.94 -19.99
CA ASP A 22 14.00 1.72 -19.43
C ASP A 22 13.97 2.13 -17.96
N LEU A 23 12.89 2.78 -17.51
CA LEU A 23 12.64 3.04 -16.09
C LEU A 23 12.18 1.75 -15.43
N THR A 24 13.05 1.13 -14.66
CA THR A 24 12.76 -0.17 -14.02
C THR A 24 12.12 0.00 -12.64
N PHE A 25 11.01 -0.70 -12.43
CA PHE A 25 10.34 -0.83 -11.11
C PHE A 25 10.30 -2.29 -10.71
N THR A 26 10.14 -2.55 -9.40
CA THR A 26 10.00 -3.92 -8.89
C THR A 26 8.73 -4.10 -8.09
N ALA A 27 8.16 -5.29 -8.16
CA ALA A 27 7.08 -5.76 -7.32
C ALA A 27 7.45 -7.12 -6.72
N LEU A 28 7.53 -7.20 -5.40
CA LEU A 28 7.58 -8.46 -4.67
C LEU A 28 6.13 -8.87 -4.39
N SER A 29 5.58 -9.69 -5.27
CA SER A 29 4.17 -10.07 -5.25
C SER A 29 3.94 -11.46 -4.63
N TYR A 30 2.68 -11.85 -4.50
CA TYR A 30 2.28 -13.20 -4.16
C TYR A 30 0.96 -13.52 -4.89
N ARG A 31 1.13 -14.16 -6.06
CA ARG A 31 0.04 -14.64 -6.91
C ARG A 31 -0.36 -16.08 -6.58
N THR A 32 0.33 -16.71 -5.65
CA THR A 32 0.11 -18.09 -5.20
C THR A 32 -0.05 -18.18 -3.68
N GLY A 33 -0.64 -19.28 -3.20
CA GLY A 33 -0.78 -19.57 -1.76
C GLY A 33 -1.99 -18.88 -1.10
N PRO A 34 -2.04 -18.90 0.26
CA PRO A 34 -3.24 -18.50 1.01
C PRO A 34 -3.57 -17.00 0.94
N TYR A 35 -2.65 -16.19 0.44
CA TYR A 35 -2.82 -14.74 0.32
C TYR A 35 -3.07 -14.26 -1.11
N ALA A 36 -3.06 -15.18 -2.08
CA ALA A 36 -3.22 -14.89 -3.51
C ALA A 36 -4.51 -14.14 -3.84
N ALA A 37 -5.63 -14.47 -3.17
CA ALA A 37 -6.91 -13.80 -3.39
C ALA A 37 -6.84 -12.27 -3.20
N ASN A 38 -5.94 -11.79 -2.35
CA ASN A 38 -5.71 -10.37 -2.12
C ASN A 38 -4.45 -9.87 -2.86
N GLY A 39 -3.43 -10.71 -3.04
CA GLY A 39 -2.20 -10.36 -3.74
C GLY A 39 -2.39 -10.15 -5.24
N ILE A 40 -3.19 -10.98 -5.89
CA ILE A 40 -3.43 -10.92 -7.35
C ILE A 40 -4.03 -9.56 -7.77
N PRO A 41 -5.19 -9.10 -7.24
CA PRO A 41 -5.76 -7.84 -7.70
C PRO A 41 -4.85 -6.64 -7.45
N PHE A 42 -4.08 -6.63 -6.37
CA PHE A 42 -3.09 -5.57 -6.13
C PHE A 42 -1.97 -5.60 -7.18
N ALA A 43 -1.39 -6.78 -7.46
CA ALA A 43 -0.32 -6.93 -8.44
C ALA A 43 -0.81 -6.60 -9.86
N ASP A 44 -2.05 -7.01 -10.20
CA ASP A 44 -2.66 -6.66 -11.49
C ASP A 44 -2.83 -5.15 -11.65
N GLY A 45 -3.39 -4.46 -10.66
CA GLY A 45 -3.56 -3.01 -10.71
C GLY A 45 -2.22 -2.26 -10.81
N TYR A 46 -1.19 -2.75 -10.11
CA TYR A 46 0.15 -2.17 -10.17
C TYR A 46 0.78 -2.33 -11.57
N GLN A 47 0.70 -3.50 -12.16
CA GLN A 47 1.23 -3.78 -13.49
C GLN A 47 0.43 -3.08 -14.59
N ASP A 48 -0.90 -3.15 -14.52
CA ASP A 48 -1.78 -2.60 -15.56
C ASP A 48 -1.64 -1.08 -15.69
N TYR A 49 -1.35 -0.37 -14.58
CA TYR A 49 -1.10 1.07 -14.66
C TYR A 49 0.21 1.39 -15.41
N PHE A 50 1.27 0.63 -15.20
CA PHE A 50 2.50 0.79 -15.97
C PHE A 50 2.29 0.42 -17.44
N THR A 51 1.52 -0.63 -17.70
CA THR A 51 1.13 -1.00 -19.08
C THR A 51 0.33 0.13 -19.73
N LEU A 52 -0.62 0.76 -19.00
CA LEU A 52 -1.35 1.92 -19.50
C LEU A 52 -0.40 3.06 -19.92
N LEU A 53 0.57 3.41 -19.07
CA LEU A 53 1.51 4.48 -19.39
C LEU A 53 2.38 4.13 -20.61
N ASN A 54 2.83 2.89 -20.74
CA ASN A 54 3.57 2.46 -21.92
C ASN A 54 2.75 2.53 -23.20
N GLU A 55 1.50 2.06 -23.15
CA GLU A 55 0.64 1.97 -24.34
C GLU A 55 0.02 3.31 -24.76
N ARG A 56 -0.38 4.11 -23.79
CA ARG A 56 -1.06 5.39 -24.05
C ARG A 56 -0.06 6.54 -24.23
N ASP A 57 0.96 6.59 -23.38
CA ASP A 57 1.86 7.76 -23.26
C ASP A 57 3.28 7.49 -23.81
N GLY A 58 3.61 6.25 -24.14
CA GLY A 58 4.98 5.85 -24.53
C GLY A 58 5.95 5.87 -23.35
N GLY A 59 5.44 5.58 -22.14
CA GLY A 59 6.21 5.54 -20.90
C GLY A 59 6.18 6.83 -20.09
N ILE A 60 7.25 7.12 -19.36
CA ILE A 60 7.38 8.30 -18.51
C ILE A 60 8.50 9.19 -19.07
N GLY A 61 8.15 10.40 -19.55
CA GLY A 61 9.13 11.32 -20.12
C GLY A 61 9.83 10.80 -21.38
N GLY A 62 9.19 9.86 -22.11
CA GLY A 62 9.73 9.20 -23.30
C GLY A 62 10.52 7.92 -23.01
N GLU A 63 10.73 7.57 -21.75
CA GLU A 63 11.38 6.31 -21.36
C GLU A 63 10.33 5.23 -21.12
N ALA A 64 10.52 4.04 -21.68
CA ALA A 64 9.64 2.90 -21.44
C ALA A 64 9.76 2.41 -20.00
N ILE A 65 8.67 1.85 -19.49
CA ILE A 65 8.63 1.28 -18.13
C ILE A 65 8.85 -0.23 -18.22
N ASN A 66 9.82 -0.71 -17.47
CA ASN A 66 10.07 -2.12 -17.24
C ASN A 66 9.65 -2.49 -15.80
N LEU A 67 8.88 -3.56 -15.65
CA LEU A 67 8.48 -4.09 -14.33
C LEU A 67 9.10 -5.45 -14.10
N ILE A 68 9.88 -5.58 -13.03
CA ILE A 68 10.41 -6.86 -12.55
C ILE A 68 9.51 -7.35 -11.43
N GLU A 69 8.74 -8.39 -11.68
CA GLU A 69 7.92 -9.04 -10.65
C GLU A 69 8.63 -10.29 -10.12
N CYS A 70 8.69 -10.45 -8.79
CA CYS A 70 9.23 -11.62 -8.13
C CYS A 70 8.22 -12.21 -7.15
N GLU A 71 7.87 -13.49 -7.35
CA GLU A 71 6.89 -14.23 -6.54
C GLU A 71 7.45 -14.65 -5.20
N THR A 72 6.87 -14.14 -4.11
CA THR A 72 7.31 -14.41 -2.74
C THR A 72 6.44 -15.44 -2.00
N GLY A 73 5.22 -15.68 -2.43
CA GLY A 73 4.23 -16.47 -1.68
C GLY A 73 3.91 -15.90 -0.30
N TYR A 74 4.15 -14.58 -0.10
CA TYR A 74 4.08 -13.89 1.21
C TYR A 74 5.10 -14.42 2.24
N ASN A 75 6.16 -15.07 1.78
CA ASN A 75 7.24 -15.59 2.62
C ASN A 75 8.37 -14.56 2.76
N THR A 76 8.76 -14.26 4.00
CA THR A 76 9.76 -13.21 4.27
C THR A 76 11.15 -13.58 3.73
N GLU A 77 11.57 -14.84 3.82
CA GLU A 77 12.87 -15.29 3.33
C GLU A 77 12.94 -15.19 1.81
N LYS A 78 11.90 -15.67 1.10
CA LYS A 78 11.79 -15.51 -0.35
C LYS A 78 11.75 -14.04 -0.78
N GLY A 79 11.11 -13.17 0.00
CA GLY A 79 11.13 -11.74 -0.28
C GLY A 79 12.54 -11.14 -0.21
N VAL A 80 13.36 -11.57 0.73
CA VAL A 80 14.79 -11.20 0.80
C VAL A 80 15.58 -11.79 -0.36
N GLU A 81 15.33 -13.05 -0.74
CA GLU A 81 15.94 -13.68 -1.91
C GLU A 81 15.59 -12.92 -3.20
N CYS A 82 14.32 -12.54 -3.40
CA CYS A 82 13.87 -11.72 -4.52
C CYS A 82 14.62 -10.39 -4.59
N TYR A 83 14.75 -9.69 -3.45
CA TYR A 83 15.50 -8.45 -3.37
C TYR A 83 16.96 -8.63 -3.79
N GLU A 84 17.66 -9.60 -3.20
CA GLU A 84 19.07 -9.86 -3.52
C GLU A 84 19.29 -10.29 -4.98
N ALA A 85 18.33 -11.01 -5.56
CA ALA A 85 18.41 -11.44 -6.95
C ALA A 85 18.19 -10.30 -7.96
N THR A 86 17.40 -9.27 -7.59
CA THR A 86 16.97 -8.23 -8.52
C THR A 86 17.55 -6.84 -8.24
N LYS A 87 18.21 -6.61 -7.10
CA LYS A 87 18.73 -5.29 -6.72
C LYS A 87 19.77 -4.70 -7.68
N GLY A 88 20.41 -5.53 -8.48
CA GLY A 88 21.37 -5.12 -9.51
C GLY A 88 20.73 -4.70 -10.84
N GLU A 89 19.41 -4.86 -11.00
CA GLU A 89 18.71 -4.61 -12.27
C GLU A 89 18.30 -3.13 -12.46
N GLY A 90 18.79 -2.23 -11.62
CA GLY A 90 18.54 -0.78 -11.77
C GLY A 90 17.17 -0.30 -11.34
N ALA A 91 16.46 -1.08 -10.52
CA ALA A 91 15.13 -0.70 -10.06
C ALA A 91 15.12 0.62 -9.27
N LEU A 92 14.24 1.54 -9.67
CA LEU A 92 14.11 2.88 -9.07
C LEU A 92 13.51 2.84 -7.68
N VAL A 93 12.60 1.89 -7.42
CA VAL A 93 11.94 1.71 -6.12
C VAL A 93 11.47 0.27 -5.97
N TYR A 94 11.56 -0.26 -4.75
CA TYR A 94 11.02 -1.57 -4.39
C TYR A 94 9.67 -1.45 -3.69
N GLN A 95 8.74 -2.33 -4.08
CA GLN A 95 7.44 -2.51 -3.48
C GLN A 95 7.37 -3.92 -2.88
N PRO A 96 7.58 -4.11 -1.55
CA PRO A 96 7.65 -5.44 -0.93
C PRO A 96 6.32 -6.14 -0.69
N LEU A 97 5.20 -5.42 -0.67
CA LEU A 97 3.84 -5.86 -0.34
C LEU A 97 3.73 -6.75 0.92
N SER A 98 4.64 -6.59 1.85
CA SER A 98 4.70 -7.32 3.12
C SER A 98 5.45 -6.53 4.18
N THR A 99 4.85 -6.37 5.35
CA THR A 99 5.51 -5.75 6.51
C THR A 99 6.73 -6.55 6.95
N GLY A 100 6.63 -7.88 6.97
CA GLY A 100 7.76 -8.75 7.34
C GLY A 100 8.95 -8.61 6.40
N ILE A 101 8.70 -8.57 5.09
CA ILE A 101 9.74 -8.35 4.09
C ILE A 101 10.32 -6.95 4.25
N THR A 102 9.48 -5.90 4.38
CA THR A 102 9.95 -4.52 4.58
C THR A 102 10.92 -4.41 5.76
N TYR A 103 10.59 -5.02 6.91
CA TYR A 103 11.48 -5.00 8.08
C TYR A 103 12.86 -5.57 7.77
N GLN A 104 12.94 -6.67 7.00
CA GLN A 104 14.21 -7.28 6.60
C GLN A 104 14.97 -6.46 5.56
N LEU A 105 14.25 -5.71 4.73
CA LEU A 105 14.87 -4.87 3.70
C LEU A 105 15.39 -3.53 4.23
N ILE A 106 14.90 -3.02 5.37
CA ILE A 106 15.36 -1.73 5.92
C ILE A 106 16.89 -1.61 5.95
N PRO A 107 17.65 -2.49 6.63
CA PRO A 107 19.10 -2.37 6.69
C PRO A 107 19.77 -2.61 5.32
N LYS A 108 19.25 -3.51 4.51
CA LYS A 108 19.79 -3.87 3.20
C LYS A 108 19.63 -2.73 2.20
N ALA A 109 18.40 -2.27 2.01
CA ALA A 109 18.08 -1.17 1.08
C ALA A 109 18.78 0.13 1.49
N THR A 110 18.93 0.38 2.80
CA THR A 110 19.72 1.53 3.29
C THR A 110 21.19 1.41 2.90
N ALA A 111 21.80 0.23 3.06
CA ALA A 111 23.19 0.00 2.68
C ALA A 111 23.40 0.07 1.16
N ASP A 112 22.43 -0.41 0.37
CA ASP A 112 22.48 -0.43 -1.09
C ASP A 112 22.07 0.94 -1.72
N GLY A 113 21.48 1.87 -0.93
CA GLY A 113 20.99 3.18 -1.41
C GLY A 113 19.70 3.08 -2.24
N ILE A 114 18.94 2.00 -2.07
CA ILE A 114 17.74 1.71 -2.87
C ILE A 114 16.48 2.14 -2.10
N PRO A 115 15.57 2.94 -2.68
CA PRO A 115 14.32 3.29 -2.01
C PRO A 115 13.34 2.11 -1.96
N VAL A 116 12.66 1.99 -0.83
CA VAL A 116 11.57 1.03 -0.60
C VAL A 116 10.31 1.81 -0.25
N HIS A 117 9.23 1.57 -0.98
CA HIS A 117 7.92 2.15 -0.68
C HIS A 117 6.95 1.09 -0.20
N SER A 118 6.56 1.24 1.05
CA SER A 118 5.61 0.36 1.75
C SER A 118 4.29 1.12 1.97
N MET A 119 3.53 1.38 0.91
CA MET A 119 2.30 2.18 0.94
C MET A 119 1.26 1.59 1.90
N GLY A 120 1.08 2.23 3.05
CA GLY A 120 0.12 1.78 4.05
C GLY A 120 0.51 0.50 4.79
N TYR A 121 1.77 0.10 4.77
CA TYR A 121 2.29 -1.06 5.51
C TYR A 121 3.77 -0.85 5.91
N GLY A 122 4.43 -1.89 6.40
CA GLY A 122 5.82 -1.84 6.83
C GLY A 122 5.98 -1.30 8.25
N ARG A 123 7.17 -0.78 8.55
CA ARG A 123 7.47 -0.17 9.84
C ARG A 123 6.88 1.23 9.92
N THR A 124 5.96 1.45 10.83
CA THR A 124 5.30 2.77 10.96
C THR A 124 6.28 3.89 11.29
N SER A 125 7.27 3.64 12.18
CA SER A 125 8.26 4.65 12.55
C SER A 125 9.19 5.07 11.40
N ALA A 126 9.20 4.33 10.27
CA ALA A 126 9.87 4.74 9.05
C ALA A 126 9.27 6.03 8.42
N LYS A 127 8.13 6.49 8.94
CA LYS A 127 7.66 7.87 8.72
C LYS A 127 8.71 8.93 9.06
N ASN A 128 9.60 8.67 10.01
CA ASN A 128 10.75 9.54 10.30
C ASN A 128 11.90 9.28 9.32
N GLY A 129 11.95 10.01 8.22
CA GLY A 129 12.95 9.85 7.17
C GLY A 129 14.35 10.28 7.58
N GLU A 130 14.53 11.12 8.62
CA GLU A 130 15.85 11.43 9.15
C GLU A 130 16.61 10.20 9.65
N VAL A 131 15.86 9.15 10.06
CA VAL A 131 16.39 7.87 10.53
C VAL A 131 16.29 6.80 9.42
N PHE A 132 15.17 6.76 8.69
CA PHE A 132 14.86 5.72 7.69
C PHE A 132 14.92 6.27 6.27
N ARG A 133 16.10 6.75 5.85
CA ARG A 133 16.33 7.55 4.64
C ARG A 133 15.80 6.93 3.34
N ASN A 134 15.78 5.62 3.24
CA ASN A 134 15.39 4.90 2.03
C ASN A 134 13.99 4.27 2.13
N ILE A 135 13.28 4.47 3.23
CA ILE A 135 12.01 3.78 3.50
C ILE A 135 10.88 4.79 3.55
N PHE A 136 9.88 4.59 2.71
CA PHE A 136 8.70 5.44 2.59
C PHE A 136 7.44 4.64 2.88
N ASN A 137 6.45 5.23 3.54
CA ASN A 137 5.18 4.57 3.83
C ASN A 137 3.93 5.45 3.63
N TYR A 138 4.10 6.57 2.88
CA TYR A 138 2.96 7.42 2.53
C TYR A 138 1.90 6.66 1.69
N PRO A 139 0.62 7.13 1.66
CA PRO A 139 0.07 8.33 2.29
C PRO A 139 -0.35 8.12 3.74
N ALA A 140 -0.37 6.90 4.28
CA ALA A 140 -0.76 6.57 5.65
C ALA A 140 -0.02 5.33 6.16
N ASN A 141 0.01 5.13 7.48
CA ASN A 141 0.64 4.00 8.14
C ASN A 141 -0.28 3.37 9.21
N TYR A 142 0.12 2.23 9.77
CA TYR A 142 -0.72 1.47 10.70
C TYR A 142 -1.06 2.17 12.00
N TRP A 143 -0.19 3.01 12.54
CA TRP A 143 -0.48 3.75 13.77
C TRP A 143 -1.46 4.89 13.50
N ASP A 144 -1.38 5.53 12.33
CA ASP A 144 -2.42 6.46 11.87
C ASP A 144 -3.76 5.74 11.74
N GLY A 145 -3.80 4.56 11.11
CA GLY A 145 -5.01 3.74 10.98
C GLY A 145 -5.61 3.34 12.32
N ALA A 146 -4.79 2.79 13.24
CA ALA A 146 -5.25 2.39 14.57
C ALA A 146 -5.82 3.56 15.37
N SER A 147 -5.14 4.71 15.30
CA SER A 147 -5.59 5.93 15.97
C SER A 147 -6.90 6.46 15.38
N VAL A 148 -7.05 6.44 14.04
CA VAL A 148 -8.30 6.89 13.39
C VAL A 148 -9.45 5.93 13.67
N ALA A 149 -9.21 4.61 13.77
CA ALA A 149 -10.23 3.66 14.21
C ALA A 149 -10.80 4.06 15.59
N VAL A 150 -9.92 4.36 16.55
CA VAL A 150 -10.35 4.82 17.88
C VAL A 150 -11.09 6.17 17.81
N LYS A 151 -10.62 7.12 17.01
CA LYS A 151 -11.31 8.41 16.80
C LYS A 151 -12.69 8.23 16.16
N TYR A 152 -12.85 7.30 15.23
CA TYR A 152 -14.12 6.97 14.65
C TYR A 152 -15.09 6.42 15.72
N LEU A 153 -14.61 5.44 16.52
CA LEU A 153 -15.41 4.88 17.62
C LEU A 153 -15.77 5.91 18.69
N LEU A 154 -14.90 6.87 19.01
CA LEU A 154 -15.22 8.00 19.88
C LEU A 154 -16.40 8.82 19.33
N GLY A 155 -16.39 9.10 18.02
CA GLY A 155 -17.50 9.79 17.35
C GLY A 155 -18.83 9.04 17.49
N GLU A 156 -18.82 7.72 17.26
CA GLU A 156 -19.99 6.84 17.38
C GLU A 156 -20.52 6.74 18.82
N ASN A 157 -19.69 7.04 19.83
CA ASN A 157 -20.03 6.91 21.26
C ASN A 157 -20.10 8.26 21.99
N GLY A 158 -20.40 9.35 21.28
CA GLY A 158 -20.57 10.65 21.90
C GLY A 158 -19.30 11.22 22.56
N GLY A 159 -18.12 10.80 22.08
CA GLY A 159 -16.83 11.27 22.54
C GLY A 159 -16.20 10.47 23.67
N SER A 160 -16.80 9.37 24.14
CA SER A 160 -16.25 8.55 25.21
C SER A 160 -16.24 7.06 24.89
N LEU A 161 -15.15 6.39 25.23
CA LEU A 161 -15.02 4.92 25.18
C LEU A 161 -14.83 4.32 26.59
N ALA A 162 -15.00 5.10 27.64
CA ALA A 162 -14.83 4.63 29.01
C ALA A 162 -15.74 3.42 29.31
N GLY A 163 -15.12 2.31 29.77
CA GLY A 163 -15.82 1.06 30.06
C GLY A 163 -16.22 0.22 28.85
N LYS A 164 -15.94 0.67 27.62
CA LYS A 164 -16.10 -0.13 26.41
C LYS A 164 -15.06 -1.23 26.33
N LYS A 165 -15.40 -2.32 25.65
CA LYS A 165 -14.51 -3.44 25.37
C LYS A 165 -14.21 -3.50 23.86
N ILE A 166 -12.93 -3.47 23.51
CA ILE A 166 -12.48 -3.58 22.12
C ILE A 166 -11.56 -4.80 22.01
N ALA A 167 -11.86 -5.69 21.08
CA ALA A 167 -10.99 -6.83 20.76
C ALA A 167 -10.23 -6.55 19.46
N LEU A 168 -8.91 -6.77 19.45
CA LEU A 168 -8.08 -6.78 18.25
C LEU A 168 -7.85 -8.23 17.83
N VAL A 169 -8.43 -8.64 16.70
CA VAL A 169 -8.10 -9.88 16.00
C VAL A 169 -6.99 -9.56 15.01
N TYR A 170 -5.83 -10.19 15.16
CA TYR A 170 -4.68 -9.81 14.36
C TYR A 170 -3.84 -11.00 13.90
N HIS A 171 -3.30 -10.89 12.69
CA HIS A 171 -2.34 -11.84 12.15
C HIS A 171 -1.08 -11.88 13.04
N ASN A 172 -0.70 -13.03 13.56
CA ASN A 172 0.44 -13.18 14.47
C ASN A 172 1.77 -13.04 13.73
N SER A 173 2.05 -11.85 13.24
CA SER A 173 3.27 -11.47 12.50
C SER A 173 3.66 -10.04 12.80
N ALA A 174 4.77 -9.55 12.23
CA ALA A 174 5.16 -8.16 12.32
C ALA A 174 4.03 -7.22 11.88
N TYR A 175 3.31 -7.57 10.81
CA TYR A 175 2.16 -6.82 10.31
C TYR A 175 1.05 -6.64 11.35
N GLY A 176 0.52 -7.75 11.85
CA GLY A 176 -0.64 -7.70 12.75
C GLY A 176 -0.32 -7.12 14.12
N LYS A 177 0.96 -7.09 14.51
CA LYS A 177 1.43 -6.51 15.78
C LYS A 177 1.66 -5.00 15.71
N GLU A 178 1.74 -4.41 14.54
CA GLU A 178 1.99 -2.97 14.37
C GLU A 178 1.00 -2.07 15.16
N PRO A 179 -0.33 -2.29 15.16
CA PRO A 179 -1.26 -1.41 15.84
C PRO A 179 -1.27 -1.55 17.37
N ILE A 180 -0.70 -2.62 17.94
CA ILE A 180 -0.90 -2.99 19.35
C ILE A 180 -0.51 -1.84 20.27
N ARG A 181 0.71 -1.32 20.15
CA ARG A 181 1.23 -0.26 20.99
C ARG A 181 0.38 1.03 20.92
N THR A 182 -0.10 1.38 19.72
CA THR A 182 -1.00 2.54 19.53
C THR A 182 -2.35 2.32 20.22
N LEU A 183 -2.92 1.12 20.11
CA LEU A 183 -4.19 0.77 20.74
C LEU A 183 -4.05 0.70 22.26
N GLU A 184 -2.94 0.22 22.81
CA GLU A 184 -2.68 0.21 24.26
C GLU A 184 -2.58 1.62 24.84
N GLU A 185 -1.88 2.55 24.15
CA GLU A 185 -1.81 3.95 24.57
C GLU A 185 -3.20 4.64 24.45
N ALA A 186 -3.95 4.35 23.39
CA ALA A 186 -5.30 4.84 23.22
C ALA A 186 -6.25 4.28 24.29
N ALA A 187 -6.11 2.99 24.67
CA ALA A 187 -6.89 2.37 25.75
C ALA A 187 -6.66 3.07 27.09
N LYS A 188 -5.41 3.34 27.43
CA LYS A 188 -5.06 4.12 28.65
C LYS A 188 -5.67 5.52 28.60
N LYS A 189 -5.60 6.19 27.44
CA LYS A 189 -6.08 7.57 27.25
C LYS A 189 -7.60 7.69 27.34
N HIS A 190 -8.33 6.72 26.77
CA HIS A 190 -9.78 6.80 26.59
C HIS A 190 -10.58 5.84 27.50
N GLY A 191 -9.90 5.04 28.32
CA GLY A 191 -10.51 4.20 29.35
C GLY A 191 -11.28 2.99 28.83
N PHE A 192 -10.97 2.45 27.66
CA PHE A 192 -11.53 1.19 27.17
C PHE A 192 -10.65 -0.01 27.53
N GLU A 193 -11.27 -1.19 27.62
CA GLU A 193 -10.55 -2.46 27.77
C GLU A 193 -10.14 -2.98 26.39
N LEU A 194 -8.86 -3.34 26.22
CA LEU A 194 -8.33 -3.92 24.99
C LEU A 194 -8.01 -5.39 25.17
N SER A 195 -8.57 -6.25 24.34
CA SER A 195 -8.22 -7.67 24.27
C SER A 195 -7.44 -7.97 23.00
N LEU A 196 -6.33 -8.71 23.11
CA LEU A 196 -5.45 -9.07 21.99
C LEU A 196 -5.67 -10.53 21.62
N LEU A 197 -6.13 -10.79 20.39
CA LEU A 197 -6.48 -12.11 19.89
C LEU A 197 -5.62 -12.47 18.66
N PRO A 198 -4.42 -13.04 18.87
CA PRO A 198 -3.54 -13.45 17.77
C PRO A 198 -4.15 -14.60 16.98
N VAL A 199 -3.96 -14.58 15.68
CA VAL A 199 -4.30 -15.67 14.76
C VAL A 199 -3.05 -16.06 14.00
N ASP A 200 -2.66 -17.32 14.13
CA ASP A 200 -1.44 -17.82 13.52
C ASP A 200 -1.60 -17.99 12.00
N HIS A 201 -0.50 -17.83 11.30
CA HIS A 201 -0.38 -18.00 9.86
C HIS A 201 -0.80 -19.41 9.40
N PRO A 202 -1.59 -19.59 8.34
CA PRO A 202 -2.09 -18.56 7.40
C PRO A 202 -3.42 -17.91 7.80
N GLY A 203 -3.94 -18.14 8.99
CA GLY A 203 -5.14 -17.45 9.48
C GLY A 203 -6.44 -18.23 9.32
N GLN A 204 -6.41 -19.52 8.99
CA GLN A 204 -7.60 -20.36 8.84
C GLN A 204 -8.19 -20.84 10.16
N GLU A 205 -7.35 -21.06 11.15
CA GLU A 205 -7.75 -21.62 12.45
C GLU A 205 -8.04 -20.48 13.45
N GLN A 206 -9.31 -20.05 13.53
CA GLN A 206 -9.74 -18.90 14.32
C GLN A 206 -10.87 -19.20 15.33
N LYS A 207 -11.37 -20.44 15.39
CA LYS A 207 -12.52 -20.78 16.24
C LYS A 207 -12.34 -20.39 17.72
N SER A 208 -11.15 -20.55 18.25
CA SER A 208 -10.84 -20.20 19.66
C SER A 208 -11.01 -18.69 19.92
N GLN A 209 -10.54 -17.84 19.03
CA GLN A 209 -10.65 -16.40 19.12
C GLN A 209 -12.13 -15.96 19.05
N TRP A 210 -12.91 -16.50 18.11
CA TRP A 210 -14.31 -16.16 17.97
C TRP A 210 -15.20 -16.73 19.08
N LEU A 211 -14.87 -17.89 19.66
CA LEU A 211 -15.51 -18.37 20.89
C LEU A 211 -15.19 -17.45 22.09
N GLN A 212 -13.99 -16.93 22.17
CA GLN A 212 -13.62 -15.93 23.19
C GLN A 212 -14.41 -14.63 22.99
N ILE A 213 -14.50 -14.08 21.78
CA ILE A 213 -15.32 -12.90 21.46
C ILE A 213 -16.78 -13.13 21.86
N ARG A 214 -17.35 -14.29 21.53
CA ARG A 214 -18.72 -14.65 21.92
C ARG A 214 -18.93 -14.67 23.44
N ARG A 215 -17.94 -15.16 24.20
CA ARG A 215 -17.98 -15.22 25.67
C ARG A 215 -17.82 -13.84 26.30
N ASP A 216 -16.81 -13.09 25.85
CA ASP A 216 -16.36 -11.83 26.46
C ASP A 216 -17.20 -10.62 26.00
N ARG A 217 -17.93 -10.76 24.88
CA ARG A 217 -18.86 -9.80 24.30
C ARG A 217 -18.25 -8.40 24.19
N PRO A 218 -17.16 -8.20 23.42
CA PRO A 218 -16.64 -6.86 23.20
C PRO A 218 -17.69 -6.01 22.47
N ASP A 219 -17.66 -4.70 22.73
CA ASP A 219 -18.52 -3.72 22.01
C ASP A 219 -18.08 -3.60 20.55
N TYR A 220 -16.78 -3.71 20.28
CA TYR A 220 -16.18 -3.59 18.96
C TYR A 220 -15.10 -4.64 18.73
N VAL A 221 -14.96 -5.04 17.47
CA VAL A 221 -13.83 -5.84 16.98
C VAL A 221 -13.07 -5.02 15.94
N LEU A 222 -11.76 -4.89 16.14
CA LEU A 222 -10.83 -4.39 15.14
C LEU A 222 -10.09 -5.58 14.54
N MET A 223 -9.79 -5.54 13.23
CA MET A 223 -9.07 -6.61 12.56
C MET A 223 -7.85 -6.10 11.79
N TRP A 224 -6.70 -6.67 12.09
CA TRP A 224 -5.47 -6.59 11.29
C TRP A 224 -5.18 -7.94 10.67
N GLY A 225 -5.95 -8.32 9.66
CA GLY A 225 -5.89 -9.57 8.94
C GLY A 225 -5.51 -9.40 7.47
N TRP A 226 -5.16 -10.50 6.81
CA TRP A 226 -4.80 -10.53 5.40
C TRP A 226 -5.15 -11.87 4.76
N GLY A 227 -5.55 -11.85 3.49
CA GLY A 227 -5.85 -13.04 2.73
C GLY A 227 -6.98 -13.88 3.31
N VAL A 228 -6.79 -15.19 3.35
CA VAL A 228 -7.79 -16.14 3.85
C VAL A 228 -8.21 -15.87 5.29
N MET A 229 -7.37 -15.25 6.11
CA MET A 229 -7.71 -14.85 7.48
C MET A 229 -8.94 -13.94 7.51
N ASN A 230 -9.04 -12.98 6.59
CA ASN A 230 -10.15 -12.03 6.55
C ASN A 230 -11.49 -12.72 6.29
N GLN A 231 -11.50 -13.59 5.27
CA GLN A 231 -12.70 -14.35 4.90
C GLN A 231 -13.20 -15.21 6.06
N VAL A 232 -12.29 -15.93 6.71
CA VAL A 232 -12.62 -16.78 7.88
C VAL A 232 -13.09 -15.93 9.04
N ALA A 233 -12.42 -14.82 9.34
CA ALA A 233 -12.82 -13.91 10.43
C ALA A 233 -14.24 -13.36 10.24
N ILE A 234 -14.57 -12.89 9.04
CA ILE A 234 -15.89 -12.36 8.72
C ILE A 234 -16.96 -13.46 8.79
N GLN A 235 -16.67 -14.67 8.29
CA GLN A 235 -17.58 -15.81 8.41
C GLN A 235 -17.80 -16.24 9.85
N GLU A 236 -16.76 -16.29 10.68
CA GLU A 236 -16.88 -16.64 12.09
C GLU A 236 -17.64 -15.55 12.89
N ALA A 237 -17.46 -14.27 12.59
CA ALA A 237 -18.26 -13.18 13.15
C ALA A 237 -19.75 -13.38 12.85
N VAL A 238 -20.09 -13.71 11.59
CA VAL A 238 -21.45 -14.04 11.17
C VAL A 238 -21.99 -15.26 11.94
N ASN A 239 -21.17 -16.32 12.08
CA ASN A 239 -21.56 -17.56 12.75
C ASN A 239 -21.94 -17.34 14.24
N ILE A 240 -21.21 -16.46 14.93
CA ILE A 240 -21.52 -16.11 16.33
C ILE A 240 -22.54 -14.98 16.45
N ARG A 241 -23.05 -14.43 15.33
CA ARG A 241 -23.99 -13.31 15.25
C ARG A 241 -23.42 -12.02 15.86
N PHE A 242 -22.14 -11.76 15.63
CA PHE A 242 -21.54 -10.47 15.99
C PHE A 242 -22.12 -9.36 15.09
N PRO A 243 -22.49 -8.18 15.65
CA PRO A 243 -22.99 -7.06 14.84
C PRO A 243 -21.92 -6.58 13.86
N MET A 244 -22.18 -6.73 12.56
CA MET A 244 -21.18 -6.43 11.52
C MET A 244 -20.81 -4.94 11.47
N GLU A 245 -21.73 -4.05 11.85
CA GLU A 245 -21.49 -2.62 11.98
C GLU A 245 -20.49 -2.25 13.10
N ASN A 246 -20.20 -3.18 14.02
CA ASN A 246 -19.21 -3.04 15.08
C ASN A 246 -17.89 -3.77 14.77
N PHE A 247 -17.75 -4.30 13.56
CA PHE A 247 -16.54 -4.98 13.10
C PHE A 247 -15.83 -4.13 12.05
N ILE A 248 -14.59 -3.70 12.37
CA ILE A 248 -13.83 -2.75 11.55
C ILE A 248 -12.46 -3.37 11.21
N GLY A 249 -12.21 -3.61 9.93
CA GLY A 249 -10.90 -4.02 9.43
C GLY A 249 -9.98 -2.84 9.13
N ILE A 250 -8.66 -3.09 9.16
CA ILE A 250 -7.69 -2.21 8.52
C ILE A 250 -7.88 -2.26 6.99
N TRP A 251 -7.34 -1.33 6.24
CA TRP A 251 -7.46 -1.28 4.77
C TRP A 251 -7.02 -2.55 4.04
N TRP A 252 -6.21 -3.43 4.66
CA TRP A 252 -5.86 -4.76 4.13
C TRP A 252 -6.91 -5.83 4.43
N SER A 253 -7.94 -5.48 5.17
CA SER A 253 -9.07 -6.34 5.52
C SER A 253 -10.41 -5.73 5.03
N GLY A 254 -10.36 -4.96 3.94
CA GLY A 254 -11.50 -4.22 3.41
C GLY A 254 -11.58 -4.29 1.90
N SER A 255 -11.63 -5.49 1.35
CA SER A 255 -11.80 -5.74 -0.07
C SER A 255 -13.03 -6.60 -0.36
N GLU A 256 -13.45 -6.63 -1.60
CA GLU A 256 -14.55 -7.47 -2.10
C GLU A 256 -14.28 -8.94 -1.81
N ASN A 257 -13.04 -9.39 -2.01
CA ASN A 257 -12.63 -10.78 -1.77
C ASN A 257 -12.75 -11.20 -0.31
N ASP A 258 -12.68 -10.25 0.63
CA ASP A 258 -12.80 -10.52 2.06
C ASP A 258 -14.25 -10.78 2.48
N VAL A 259 -15.21 -10.06 1.91
CA VAL A 259 -16.61 -10.01 2.34
C VAL A 259 -17.54 -10.90 1.53
N LEU A 260 -17.27 -11.09 0.23
CA LEU A 260 -18.12 -11.88 -0.67
C LEU A 260 -18.37 -13.32 -0.19
N PRO A 261 -17.40 -14.06 0.39
CA PRO A 261 -17.65 -15.41 0.89
C PRO A 261 -18.68 -15.51 2.01
N ALA A 262 -18.89 -14.44 2.79
CA ALA A 262 -19.90 -14.38 3.86
C ALA A 262 -21.29 -13.98 3.34
N GLY A 263 -21.38 -13.56 2.08
CA GLY A 263 -22.62 -13.20 1.39
C GLY A 263 -23.37 -12.04 2.06
N PRO A 264 -24.72 -12.04 1.99
CA PRO A 264 -25.54 -10.93 2.54
C PRO A 264 -25.32 -10.65 4.02
N LYS A 265 -24.82 -11.62 4.77
CA LYS A 265 -24.59 -11.47 6.22
C LYS A 265 -23.36 -10.61 6.56
N ALA A 266 -22.50 -10.32 5.59
CA ALA A 266 -21.41 -9.36 5.75
C ALA A 266 -21.86 -7.91 5.68
N ASN A 267 -23.14 -7.65 5.41
CA ASN A 267 -23.68 -6.29 5.32
C ASN A 267 -23.40 -5.47 6.59
N GLY A 268 -22.87 -4.27 6.41
CA GLY A 268 -22.52 -3.37 7.51
C GLY A 268 -21.07 -3.50 8.00
N TYR A 269 -20.32 -4.52 7.58
CA TYR A 269 -18.89 -4.62 7.89
C TYR A 269 -18.16 -3.36 7.42
N LYS A 270 -17.23 -2.88 8.24
CA LYS A 270 -16.49 -1.63 7.99
C LYS A 270 -15.01 -1.90 7.76
N ALA A 271 -14.37 -1.03 7.02
CA ALA A 271 -12.92 -1.03 6.89
C ALA A 271 -12.36 0.40 6.85
N LEU A 272 -11.16 0.57 7.39
CA LEU A 272 -10.40 1.79 7.21
C LEU A 272 -9.90 1.87 5.76
N THR A 273 -9.73 3.09 5.26
CA THR A 273 -9.15 3.33 3.94
C THR A 273 -8.41 4.65 3.90
N PHE A 274 -7.36 4.73 3.09
CA PHE A 274 -6.63 5.98 2.80
C PHE A 274 -6.86 6.47 1.36
N HIS A 275 -7.77 5.82 0.63
CA HIS A 275 -8.20 6.22 -0.71
C HIS A 275 -9.68 5.89 -0.92
N GLY A 276 -10.28 6.46 -1.95
CA GLY A 276 -11.66 6.23 -2.35
C GLY A 276 -11.91 4.79 -2.81
N VAL A 277 -13.15 4.38 -2.74
CA VAL A 277 -13.65 3.06 -3.15
C VAL A 277 -14.55 3.20 -4.38
N GLY A 278 -14.79 2.10 -5.07
CA GLY A 278 -15.64 2.06 -6.28
C GLY A 278 -14.85 2.04 -7.59
N ASN A 279 -15.60 2.05 -8.70
CA ASN A 279 -15.09 1.81 -10.05
C ASN A 279 -15.40 2.94 -11.04
N GLU A 280 -15.80 4.11 -10.55
CA GLU A 280 -16.23 5.25 -11.38
C GLU A 280 -15.12 6.28 -11.61
N PHE A 281 -13.85 5.86 -11.62
CA PHE A 281 -12.71 6.73 -11.85
C PHE A 281 -12.32 6.72 -13.33
N PRO A 282 -12.17 7.90 -13.99
CA PRO A 282 -11.80 7.99 -15.41
C PRO A 282 -10.57 7.18 -15.82
N VAL A 283 -9.56 7.07 -14.97
CA VAL A 283 -8.36 6.25 -15.25
C VAL A 283 -8.67 4.77 -15.44
N LEU A 284 -9.71 4.24 -14.79
CA LEU A 284 -10.12 2.85 -14.96
C LEU A 284 -10.72 2.59 -16.36
N ASP A 285 -11.39 3.58 -16.95
CA ASP A 285 -11.88 3.48 -18.32
C ASP A 285 -10.71 3.50 -19.32
N GLU A 286 -9.67 4.28 -19.04
CA GLU A 286 -8.44 4.27 -19.82
C GLU A 286 -7.72 2.91 -19.71
N ILE A 287 -7.63 2.31 -18.51
CA ILE A 287 -7.09 0.96 -18.32
C ILE A 287 -7.91 -0.06 -19.10
N LYS A 288 -9.24 -0.03 -19.01
CA LYS A 288 -10.09 -0.94 -19.77
C LYS A 288 -9.80 -0.82 -21.27
N LYS A 289 -9.72 0.39 -21.80
CA LYS A 289 -9.51 0.66 -23.22
C LYS A 289 -8.13 0.26 -23.74
N TYR A 290 -7.06 0.69 -23.05
CA TYR A 290 -5.68 0.54 -23.55
C TYR A 290 -5.00 -0.74 -23.08
N VAL A 291 -5.50 -1.38 -22.03
CA VAL A 291 -4.87 -2.56 -21.42
C VAL A 291 -5.77 -3.78 -21.54
N VAL A 292 -6.98 -3.74 -21.00
CA VAL A 292 -7.86 -4.93 -20.97
C VAL A 292 -8.38 -5.28 -22.37
N ASP A 293 -9.01 -4.33 -23.07
CA ASP A 293 -9.57 -4.53 -24.40
C ASP A 293 -8.48 -4.79 -25.45
N ALA A 294 -7.26 -4.33 -25.20
CA ALA A 294 -6.08 -4.60 -26.03
C ALA A 294 -5.44 -5.98 -25.73
N GLY A 295 -5.96 -6.74 -24.77
CA GLY A 295 -5.42 -8.06 -24.39
C GLY A 295 -4.05 -8.01 -23.72
N LYS A 296 -3.73 -6.91 -23.01
CA LYS A 296 -2.44 -6.67 -22.35
C LYS A 296 -2.52 -6.65 -20.82
N ALA A 297 -3.69 -6.93 -20.26
CA ALA A 297 -3.89 -6.95 -18.83
C ALA A 297 -3.06 -8.05 -18.13
N ALA A 298 -2.60 -7.76 -16.92
CA ALA A 298 -1.87 -8.71 -16.08
C ALA A 298 -2.71 -9.92 -15.66
N GLY A 299 -4.03 -9.72 -15.53
CA GLY A 299 -5.00 -10.74 -15.20
C GLY A 299 -6.17 -10.78 -16.20
N ALA A 300 -7.30 -11.34 -15.78
CA ALA A 300 -8.49 -11.44 -16.62
C ALA A 300 -9.25 -10.12 -16.84
N GLY A 301 -8.84 -9.03 -16.15
CA GLY A 301 -9.50 -7.72 -16.23
C GLY A 301 -10.77 -7.59 -15.37
N ASP A 302 -11.22 -8.66 -14.75
CA ASP A 302 -12.44 -8.72 -13.91
C ASP A 302 -12.25 -8.04 -12.53
N GLN A 303 -11.02 -7.79 -12.15
CA GLN A 303 -10.68 -7.13 -10.88
C GLN A 303 -10.59 -5.59 -11.00
N VAL A 304 -10.67 -5.04 -12.21
CA VAL A 304 -10.58 -3.59 -12.45
C VAL A 304 -11.68 -2.86 -11.70
N GLY A 305 -11.28 -1.94 -10.81
CA GLY A 305 -12.20 -1.15 -9.98
C GLY A 305 -12.46 -1.74 -8.59
N THR A 306 -11.98 -2.95 -8.27
CA THR A 306 -12.01 -3.46 -6.88
C THR A 306 -11.03 -2.68 -6.00
N VAL A 307 -11.27 -2.69 -4.70
CA VAL A 307 -10.45 -1.92 -3.72
C VAL A 307 -8.96 -2.23 -3.83
N LEU A 308 -8.59 -3.51 -3.94
CA LEU A 308 -7.17 -3.89 -4.00
C LEU A 308 -6.54 -3.62 -5.37
N TYR A 309 -7.28 -3.77 -6.46
CA TYR A 309 -6.82 -3.36 -7.78
C TYR A 309 -6.53 -1.85 -7.81
N ASN A 310 -7.49 -1.04 -7.36
CA ASN A 310 -7.34 0.41 -7.26
C ASN A 310 -6.15 0.81 -6.39
N ARG A 311 -5.86 0.05 -5.34
CA ARG A 311 -4.71 0.28 -4.46
C ARG A 311 -3.39 -0.02 -5.14
N GLY A 312 -3.31 -1.13 -5.89
CA GLY A 312 -2.15 -1.45 -6.71
C GLY A 312 -1.90 -0.40 -7.79
N MET A 313 -2.93 -0.05 -8.53
CA MET A 313 -2.92 1.04 -9.52
C MET A 313 -2.43 2.37 -8.90
N TYR A 314 -2.97 2.73 -7.74
CA TYR A 314 -2.58 3.97 -7.04
C TYR A 314 -1.10 3.96 -6.65
N MET A 315 -0.58 2.83 -6.19
CA MET A 315 0.84 2.69 -5.89
C MET A 315 1.73 2.89 -7.12
N ALA A 316 1.38 2.27 -8.26
CA ALA A 316 2.11 2.48 -9.52
C ALA A 316 2.04 3.94 -9.98
N MET A 317 0.89 4.59 -9.80
CA MET A 317 0.72 6.02 -10.07
C MET A 317 1.65 6.88 -9.20
N LEU A 318 1.71 6.62 -7.89
CA LEU A 318 2.62 7.34 -6.98
C LEU A 318 4.09 7.18 -7.39
N HIS A 319 4.51 5.98 -7.80
CA HIS A 319 5.85 5.72 -8.29
C HIS A 319 6.13 6.44 -9.62
N SER A 320 5.17 6.43 -10.53
CA SER A 320 5.29 7.11 -11.82
C SER A 320 5.42 8.63 -11.64
N GLU A 321 4.64 9.21 -10.75
CA GLU A 321 4.68 10.64 -10.46
C GLU A 321 5.94 11.06 -9.70
N ALA A 322 6.48 10.19 -8.86
CA ALA A 322 7.80 10.39 -8.25
C ALA A 322 8.91 10.36 -9.31
N ALA A 323 8.85 9.43 -10.28
CA ALA A 323 9.79 9.40 -11.39
C ALA A 323 9.70 10.66 -12.29
N ARG A 324 8.48 11.13 -12.62
CA ARG A 324 8.29 12.42 -13.32
C ARG A 324 8.86 13.60 -12.53
N THR A 325 8.73 13.56 -11.21
CA THR A 325 9.32 14.58 -10.33
C THR A 325 10.85 14.52 -10.38
N ALA A 326 11.45 13.33 -10.35
CA ALA A 326 12.89 13.14 -10.46
C ALA A 326 13.42 13.65 -11.81
N GLN A 327 12.76 13.29 -12.92
CA GLN A 327 13.08 13.79 -14.27
C GLN A 327 13.03 15.33 -14.34
N LYS A 328 12.00 15.93 -13.75
CA LYS A 328 11.87 17.39 -13.68
C LYS A 328 12.96 18.05 -12.84
N MET A 329 13.36 17.44 -11.73
CA MET A 329 14.39 17.96 -10.82
C MET A 329 15.79 17.89 -11.45
N THR A 330 16.09 16.81 -12.18
CA THR A 330 17.40 16.58 -12.81
C THR A 330 17.51 17.19 -14.19
N GLY A 331 16.39 17.38 -14.88
CA GLY A 331 16.35 17.75 -16.31
C GLY A 331 16.72 16.59 -17.25
N ASN A 332 16.81 15.36 -16.73
CA ASN A 332 17.14 14.15 -17.49
C ASN A 332 15.94 13.19 -17.50
N SER A 333 15.79 12.45 -18.60
CA SER A 333 14.80 11.37 -18.70
C SER A 333 15.23 10.12 -17.92
N ASP A 334 16.52 9.80 -17.93
CA ASP A 334 17.14 8.75 -17.11
C ASP A 334 17.42 9.29 -15.70
N VAL A 335 16.93 8.59 -14.68
CA VAL A 335 17.02 8.98 -13.28
C VAL A 335 17.60 7.86 -12.42
N SER A 336 18.40 8.23 -11.45
CA SER A 336 19.00 7.29 -10.50
C SER A 336 18.09 7.02 -9.30
N GLN A 337 18.41 5.97 -8.53
CA GLN A 337 17.79 5.67 -7.24
C GLN A 337 17.92 6.84 -6.26
N GLY A 338 19.08 7.53 -6.25
CA GLY A 338 19.29 8.71 -5.43
C GLY A 338 18.41 9.91 -5.84
N ASP A 339 18.16 10.08 -7.16
CA ASP A 339 17.23 11.10 -7.65
C ASP A 339 15.79 10.73 -7.29
N MET A 340 15.45 9.45 -7.32
CA MET A 340 14.14 8.95 -6.91
C MET A 340 13.88 9.20 -5.43
N ILE A 341 14.86 8.97 -4.52
CA ILE A 341 14.73 9.29 -3.09
C ILE A 341 14.43 10.79 -2.91
N LYS A 342 15.21 11.68 -3.54
CA LYS A 342 14.99 13.12 -3.46
C LYS A 342 13.62 13.53 -4.00
N ALA A 343 13.18 12.91 -5.08
CA ALA A 343 11.87 13.16 -5.67
C ALA A 343 10.73 12.69 -4.76
N MET A 344 10.88 11.55 -4.11
CA MET A 344 9.92 11.05 -3.12
C MET A 344 9.87 11.96 -1.87
N GLU A 345 11.01 12.51 -1.41
CA GLU A 345 11.06 13.49 -0.31
C GLU A 345 10.50 14.88 -0.69
N ALA A 346 10.40 15.18 -1.97
CA ALA A 346 9.78 16.41 -2.48
C ALA A 346 8.36 16.18 -3.03
N PHE A 347 7.81 14.99 -2.84
CA PHE A 347 6.56 14.58 -3.46
C PHE A 347 5.36 15.26 -2.80
N GLU A 348 4.47 15.77 -3.66
CA GLU A 348 3.20 16.33 -3.25
C GLU A 348 2.10 15.82 -4.19
N MET A 349 1.07 15.20 -3.61
CA MET A 349 -0.15 14.84 -4.29
C MET A 349 -1.24 15.84 -3.93
N THR A 350 -1.66 16.64 -4.89
CA THR A 350 -2.74 17.62 -4.72
C THR A 350 -4.04 17.07 -5.32
N GLU A 351 -5.18 17.64 -4.92
CA GLU A 351 -6.47 17.33 -5.54
C GLU A 351 -6.47 17.59 -7.05
N ALA A 352 -5.91 18.72 -7.47
CA ALA A 352 -5.79 19.06 -8.90
C ALA A 352 -4.98 17.99 -9.66
N LYS A 353 -3.87 17.53 -9.09
CA LYS A 353 -3.06 16.48 -9.68
C LYS A 353 -3.80 15.16 -9.76
N MET A 354 -4.57 14.77 -8.74
CA MET A 354 -5.42 13.57 -8.80
C MET A 354 -6.48 13.67 -9.90
N VAL A 355 -7.10 14.84 -10.07
CA VAL A 355 -8.06 15.08 -11.16
C VAL A 355 -7.39 14.90 -12.52
N ASP A 356 -6.20 15.49 -12.73
CA ASP A 356 -5.43 15.37 -13.98
C ASP A 356 -5.03 13.93 -14.29
N LEU A 357 -4.81 13.11 -13.25
CA LEU A 357 -4.49 11.68 -13.35
C LEU A 357 -5.73 10.78 -13.50
N GLY A 358 -6.92 11.35 -13.61
CA GLY A 358 -8.17 10.61 -13.74
C GLY A 358 -8.69 9.98 -12.44
N LEU A 359 -8.33 10.56 -11.29
CA LEU A 359 -8.74 10.11 -9.95
C LEU A 359 -9.42 11.24 -9.14
N PRO A 360 -10.49 11.89 -9.65
CA PRO A 360 -11.20 12.91 -8.89
C PRO A 360 -11.74 12.32 -7.57
N ASN A 361 -11.52 13.01 -6.45
CA ASN A 361 -11.97 12.61 -5.11
C ASN A 361 -11.46 11.23 -4.63
N PHE A 362 -10.40 10.69 -5.24
CA PHE A 362 -9.88 9.36 -4.87
C PHE A 362 -9.20 9.35 -3.51
N GLY A 363 -8.57 10.42 -3.10
CA GLY A 363 -7.88 10.49 -1.80
C GLY A 363 -7.64 11.93 -1.35
N PRO A 364 -7.19 12.12 -0.11
CA PRO A 364 -6.79 13.43 0.37
C PRO A 364 -5.46 13.87 -0.25
N SER A 365 -5.26 15.18 -0.37
CA SER A 365 -3.94 15.73 -0.67
C SER A 365 -2.97 15.39 0.46
N PHE A 366 -1.70 15.17 0.12
CA PHE A 366 -0.63 14.95 1.10
C PHE A 366 0.72 15.40 0.56
N LYS A 367 1.66 15.63 1.48
CA LYS A 367 3.03 16.00 1.15
C LYS A 367 4.03 15.11 1.89
N VAL A 368 5.09 14.75 1.19
CA VAL A 368 6.24 14.01 1.73
C VAL A 368 7.41 14.96 1.87
N THR A 369 8.18 14.80 2.93
CA THR A 369 9.43 15.55 3.16
C THR A 369 10.44 14.59 3.77
N CYS A 370 11.72 14.96 3.82
CA CYS A 370 12.72 14.15 4.52
C CYS A 370 12.35 13.86 5.99
N GLN A 371 11.75 14.81 6.70
CA GLN A 371 11.28 14.60 8.08
C GLN A 371 10.02 13.72 8.15
N ASN A 372 9.30 13.58 7.04
CA ASN A 372 8.00 12.90 7.01
C ASN A 372 7.84 12.05 5.74
N HIS A 373 8.31 10.81 5.78
CA HIS A 373 8.15 9.81 4.71
C HIS A 373 6.75 9.14 4.70
N GLY A 374 5.89 9.47 5.64
CA GLY A 374 4.55 8.89 5.78
C GLY A 374 3.41 9.78 5.26
N GLY A 375 3.69 10.98 4.77
CA GLY A 375 2.66 11.93 4.40
C GLY A 375 1.81 12.36 5.60
N ASP A 376 0.58 12.84 5.33
CA ASP A 376 -0.29 13.41 6.36
C ASP A 376 -1.04 12.35 7.18
N GLY A 377 -1.06 11.08 6.76
CA GLY A 377 -1.67 9.99 7.48
C GLY A 377 -3.18 10.11 7.63
N LEU A 378 -3.85 10.65 6.61
CA LEU A 378 -5.29 10.83 6.59
C LEU A 378 -6.01 9.53 6.23
N VAL A 379 -6.97 9.13 7.06
CA VAL A 379 -7.69 7.86 6.95
C VAL A 379 -9.19 8.10 7.11
N ALA A 380 -9.98 7.37 6.35
CA ALA A 380 -11.44 7.36 6.40
C ALA A 380 -11.98 5.95 6.69
N VAL A 381 -13.29 5.83 6.82
CA VAL A 381 -14.00 4.56 6.99
C VAL A 381 -14.92 4.33 5.82
N ALA A 382 -14.86 3.13 5.26
CA ALA A 382 -15.83 2.62 4.29
C ALA A 382 -16.66 1.50 4.92
N GLN A 383 -17.87 1.29 4.39
CA GLN A 383 -18.79 0.24 4.82
C GLN A 383 -19.24 -0.59 3.63
N TRP A 384 -19.31 -1.90 3.83
CA TRP A 384 -19.83 -2.83 2.84
C TRP A 384 -21.34 -2.83 2.80
N ASP A 385 -21.90 -2.57 1.63
CA ASP A 385 -23.31 -2.80 1.32
C ASP A 385 -23.45 -4.10 0.51
N ALA A 386 -23.88 -5.14 1.18
CA ALA A 386 -24.03 -6.45 0.55
C ALA A 386 -25.20 -6.50 -0.46
N ASN A 387 -26.16 -5.57 -0.39
CA ASN A 387 -27.28 -5.51 -1.34
C ASN A 387 -26.82 -4.85 -2.66
N ALA A 388 -26.00 -3.82 -2.56
CA ALA A 388 -25.41 -3.14 -3.71
C ALA A 388 -24.18 -3.89 -4.25
N GLY A 389 -23.54 -4.74 -3.43
CA GLY A 389 -22.28 -5.42 -3.76
C GLY A 389 -21.11 -4.44 -3.86
N SER A 390 -21.11 -3.38 -3.05
CA SER A 390 -20.13 -2.30 -3.13
C SER A 390 -19.72 -1.75 -1.76
N TRP A 391 -18.54 -1.17 -1.74
CA TRP A 391 -18.06 -0.36 -0.62
C TRP A 391 -18.54 1.08 -0.77
N ASN A 392 -18.92 1.72 0.35
CA ASN A 392 -19.34 3.11 0.40
C ASN A 392 -18.55 3.86 1.46
N MET A 393 -18.02 5.03 1.12
CA MET A 393 -17.39 5.92 2.10
C MET A 393 -18.45 6.42 3.09
N ILE A 394 -18.21 6.24 4.39
CA ILE A 394 -19.14 6.63 5.45
C ILE A 394 -18.56 7.67 6.42
N SER A 395 -17.32 8.08 6.23
CA SER A 395 -16.70 9.17 6.98
C SER A 395 -15.82 10.03 6.09
N ASP A 396 -15.59 11.26 6.54
CA ASP A 396 -14.52 12.09 6.00
C ASP A 396 -13.15 11.53 6.40
N TYR A 397 -12.10 11.93 5.68
CA TYR A 397 -10.72 11.66 6.05
C TYR A 397 -10.35 12.40 7.33
N LYS A 398 -9.75 11.69 8.27
CA LYS A 398 -9.37 12.21 9.59
C LYS A 398 -7.88 11.96 9.84
N GLN A 399 -7.24 12.93 10.45
CA GLN A 399 -5.89 12.79 10.95
C GLN A 399 -5.89 11.99 12.26
N SER A 400 -4.84 11.20 12.46
CA SER A 400 -4.59 10.46 13.70
C SER A 400 -4.39 11.39 14.91
N ASP A 401 -4.50 10.84 16.11
CA ASP A 401 -4.18 11.53 17.35
C ASP A 401 -2.66 11.69 17.48
N GLN A 402 -2.17 12.87 17.12
CA GLN A 402 -0.74 13.16 17.11
C GLN A 402 -0.11 13.13 18.51
N SER A 403 -0.87 13.32 19.58
CA SER A 403 -0.35 13.17 20.95
C SER A 403 0.04 11.73 21.29
N VAL A 404 -0.49 10.74 20.56
CA VAL A 404 -0.14 9.32 20.67
C VAL A 404 0.84 8.95 19.55
N VAL A 405 0.46 9.16 18.31
CA VAL A 405 1.20 8.63 17.14
C VAL A 405 2.56 9.31 16.99
N ALA A 406 2.65 10.65 17.07
CA ALA A 406 3.93 11.34 16.92
C ALA A 406 4.91 11.00 18.05
N LYS A 407 4.40 10.85 19.28
CA LYS A 407 5.22 10.39 20.42
C LYS A 407 5.82 9.01 20.15
N LEU A 408 4.99 8.04 19.74
CA LEU A 408 5.44 6.68 19.46
C LEU A 408 6.45 6.60 18.32
N ILE A 409 6.23 7.39 17.24
CA ILE A 409 7.20 7.49 16.13
C ILE A 409 8.53 8.01 16.62
N ALA A 410 8.55 9.07 17.44
CA ALA A 410 9.78 9.64 17.97
C ALA A 410 10.54 8.64 18.88
N GLU A 411 9.82 7.94 19.75
CA GLU A 411 10.41 6.93 20.65
C GLU A 411 11.00 5.74 19.87
N ASP A 412 10.23 5.16 18.92
CA ASP A 412 10.67 3.97 18.18
C ASP A 412 11.80 4.30 17.19
N SER A 413 11.73 5.45 16.51
CA SER A 413 12.81 5.86 15.60
C SER A 413 14.11 6.21 16.36
N ALA A 414 14.02 6.84 17.55
CA ALA A 414 15.18 7.11 18.37
C ALA A 414 15.84 5.82 18.90
N ALA A 415 15.03 4.84 19.32
CA ALA A 415 15.52 3.52 19.72
C ALA A 415 16.25 2.81 18.57
N TYR A 416 15.63 2.79 17.39
CA TYR A 416 16.23 2.20 16.19
C TYR A 416 17.54 2.91 15.79
N ALA A 417 17.57 4.25 15.83
CA ALA A 417 18.77 5.01 15.54
C ALA A 417 19.92 4.69 16.50
N ALA A 418 19.63 4.56 17.81
CA ALA A 418 20.61 4.21 18.83
C ALA A 418 21.15 2.78 18.63
N GLU A 419 20.27 1.80 18.37
CA GLU A 419 20.64 0.39 18.13
C GLU A 419 21.51 0.21 16.88
N ASN A 420 21.32 1.04 15.85
CA ASN A 420 22.00 0.93 14.56
C ASN A 420 23.08 2.01 14.35
N ASN A 421 23.42 2.81 15.37
CA ASN A 421 24.40 3.90 15.30
C ASN A 421 24.11 4.92 14.19
N ILE A 422 22.82 5.24 13.97
CA ILE A 422 22.39 6.21 12.98
C ILE A 422 22.34 7.60 13.62
N THR A 423 22.95 8.57 12.95
CA THR A 423 22.78 10.00 13.28
C THR A 423 21.65 10.55 12.41
N PRO A 424 20.49 10.91 13.00
CA PRO A 424 19.37 11.47 12.24
C PRO A 424 19.78 12.72 11.47
N ASN A 425 19.46 12.78 10.17
CA ASN A 425 19.71 13.96 9.35
C ASN A 425 18.88 13.94 8.06
N CYS A 426 18.76 15.11 7.43
CA CYS A 426 18.09 15.32 6.13
C CYS A 426 19.09 15.78 5.03
N ASN A 427 20.36 15.44 5.13
CA ASN A 427 21.39 15.86 4.19
C ASN A 427 21.74 14.75 3.19
#